data_1c7af3a2a0412f2e2a48f1e1b3fee7d4
#
_entry.id   1c7af3a2a0412f2e2a48f1e1b3fee7d4
#
_cell.length_a   1.000
_cell.length_b   1.000
_cell.length_c   1.000
_cell.angle_alpha   90.00
_cell.angle_beta   90.00
_cell.angle_gamma   90.00
#
_symmetry.space_group_name_H-M   'P 1'
#
loop_
_entity.id
_entity.type
_entity.pdbx_description
1 polymer ?
#
loop_
_entity_poly.entity_id
_entity_poly.type
_entity_poly.pdbx_seq_one_letter_code
_entity_poly.pdbx_strand_id
1 'polypeptide(L)'
;ANIADIETDVTQRRLVLKLKKGNLKQKGMTPAEVKDKLERALRLYVEADKEKNPSVLTLIPGIQTEEDMKTLAENPPSYTELLQLEDKIRDMRLKGVPNVERANVQLDDKTGEYYLSTIGSNLSRISDMEGIDRSRTYTNNIIEIYQYLGIEAARQAIVNELQATLDGARLEV
;
A
#
# COMPACT_ATOMS: atom_id res chain seq x y z
N ALA A 1 2.70 2.45 6.49
CA ALA A 1 2.06 2.95 7.73
C ALA A 1 1.29 1.83 8.38
N ASN A 2 1.69 1.43 9.55
CA ASN A 2 1.26 0.20 10.18
C ASN A 2 -0.20 0.28 10.62
N ILE A 3 -1.05 -0.49 9.97
CA ILE A 3 -2.47 -0.69 10.32
C ILE A 3 -2.58 -1.67 11.48
N ALA A 4 -1.59 -2.54 11.65
CA ALA A 4 -1.52 -3.53 12.71
C ALA A 4 -0.09 -3.68 13.22
N ASP A 5 0.05 -4.13 14.45
CA ASP A 5 1.29 -4.66 14.98
C ASP A 5 1.31 -6.18 14.76
N ILE A 6 2.43 -6.69 14.29
CA ILE A 6 2.63 -8.11 14.01
C ILE A 6 3.41 -8.70 15.17
N GLU A 7 2.84 -9.70 15.84
CA GLU A 7 3.50 -10.49 16.86
C GLU A 7 3.62 -11.93 16.37
N THR A 8 4.82 -12.46 16.38
CA THR A 8 5.09 -13.83 16.00
C THR A 8 5.16 -14.72 17.23
N ASP A 9 4.18 -15.61 17.39
CA ASP A 9 4.19 -16.62 18.43
C ASP A 9 4.91 -17.88 17.90
N VAL A 10 6.19 -17.97 18.24
CA VAL A 10 7.05 -19.08 17.81
C VAL A 10 6.63 -20.41 18.46
N THR A 11 6.10 -20.36 19.68
CA THR A 11 5.72 -21.56 20.43
C THR A 11 4.51 -22.25 19.82
N GLN A 12 3.51 -21.46 19.45
CA GLN A 12 2.28 -21.95 18.82
C GLN A 12 2.32 -21.84 17.28
N ARG A 13 3.44 -21.37 16.72
CA ARG A 13 3.67 -21.22 15.28
C ARG A 13 2.54 -20.48 14.56
N ARG A 14 2.13 -19.38 15.15
CA ARG A 14 1.07 -18.51 14.62
C ARG A 14 1.51 -17.05 14.59
N LEU A 15 0.89 -16.28 13.71
CA LEU A 15 1.03 -14.83 13.63
C LEU A 15 -0.21 -14.17 14.24
N VAL A 16 0.02 -13.22 15.12
CA VAL A 16 -1.02 -12.45 15.78
C VAL A 16 -0.93 -11.00 15.30
N LEU A 17 -1.97 -10.52 14.65
CA LEU A 17 -2.08 -9.15 14.17
C LEU A 17 -2.98 -8.34 15.10
N LYS A 18 -2.42 -7.40 15.83
CA LYS A 18 -3.17 -6.46 16.68
C LYS A 18 -3.54 -5.22 15.85
N LEU A 19 -4.82 -5.08 15.53
CA LEU A 19 -5.31 -4.00 14.67
C LEU A 19 -5.36 -2.66 15.41
N LYS A 20 -4.77 -1.62 14.80
CA LYS A 20 -4.81 -0.24 15.28
C LYS A 20 -6.06 0.46 14.76
N LYS A 21 -7.15 0.42 15.51
CA LYS A 21 -8.46 0.96 15.11
C LYS A 21 -8.43 2.44 14.74
N GLY A 22 -7.58 3.24 15.39
CA GLY A 22 -7.39 4.65 15.05
C GLY A 22 -6.85 4.85 13.62
N ASN A 23 -5.82 4.10 13.26
CA ASN A 23 -5.20 4.16 11.94
C ASN A 23 -6.11 3.59 10.85
N LEU A 24 -6.93 2.57 11.18
CA LEU A 24 -7.93 2.03 10.26
C LEU A 24 -9.00 3.04 9.92
N LYS A 25 -9.52 3.76 10.92
CA LYS A 25 -10.50 4.83 10.70
C LYS A 25 -9.96 5.96 9.82
N GLN A 26 -8.72 6.40 10.06
CA GLN A 26 -8.08 7.43 9.24
C GLN A 26 -7.93 7.00 7.77
N LYS A 27 -7.77 5.69 7.53
CA LYS A 27 -7.65 5.13 6.17
C LYS A 27 -8.99 4.70 5.58
N GLY A 28 -10.10 4.94 6.28
CA GLY A 28 -11.43 4.55 5.84
C GLY A 28 -11.53 3.05 5.56
N MET A 29 -11.01 2.22 6.46
CA MET A 29 -11.10 0.75 6.40
C MET A 29 -11.72 0.21 7.68
N THR A 30 -12.54 -0.82 7.53
CA THR A 30 -13.09 -1.56 8.67
C THR A 30 -12.20 -2.75 9.01
N PRO A 31 -12.15 -3.17 10.28
CA PRO A 31 -11.42 -4.39 10.66
C PRO A 31 -11.89 -5.66 9.93
N ALA A 32 -13.18 -5.75 9.61
CA ALA A 32 -13.74 -6.86 8.82
C ALA A 32 -13.18 -6.88 7.39
N GLU A 33 -13.09 -5.71 6.73
CA GLU A 33 -12.47 -5.61 5.40
C GLU A 33 -11.00 -6.01 5.40
N VAL A 34 -10.28 -5.75 6.49
CA VAL A 34 -8.88 -6.19 6.63
C VAL A 34 -8.81 -7.71 6.67
N LYS A 35 -9.70 -8.36 7.46
CA LYS A 35 -9.80 -9.81 7.52
C LYS A 35 -10.07 -10.39 6.13
N ASP A 36 -11.12 -9.94 5.44
CA ASP A 36 -11.50 -10.44 4.12
C ASP A 36 -10.38 -10.26 3.08
N LYS A 37 -9.68 -9.14 3.11
CA LYS A 37 -8.54 -8.90 2.20
C LYS A 37 -7.37 -9.82 2.49
N LEU A 38 -7.06 -10.08 3.76
CA LEU A 38 -6.02 -11.02 4.15
C LEU A 38 -6.36 -12.45 3.70
N GLU A 39 -7.59 -12.91 3.95
CA GLU A 39 -8.05 -14.23 3.54
C GLU A 39 -7.94 -14.42 2.02
N ARG A 40 -8.42 -13.45 1.24
CA ARG A 40 -8.37 -13.50 -0.23
C ARG A 40 -6.94 -13.45 -0.80
N ALA A 41 -6.10 -12.60 -0.23
CA ALA A 41 -4.75 -12.40 -0.74
C ALA A 41 -3.80 -13.53 -0.38
N LEU A 42 -3.92 -14.06 0.84
CA LEU A 42 -3.05 -15.13 1.34
C LEU A 42 -3.63 -16.53 1.08
N ARG A 43 -4.94 -16.62 0.81
CA ARG A 43 -5.69 -17.88 0.72
C ARG A 43 -5.52 -18.72 1.99
N LEU A 44 -5.55 -18.05 3.13
CA LEU A 44 -5.44 -18.65 4.45
C LEU A 44 -6.69 -18.31 5.26
N TYR A 45 -7.03 -19.20 6.18
CA TYR A 45 -8.06 -18.91 7.15
C TYR A 45 -7.53 -17.91 8.19
N VAL A 46 -8.33 -16.88 8.49
CA VAL A 46 -7.99 -15.86 9.47
C VAL A 46 -8.98 -15.93 10.63
N GLU A 47 -8.50 -16.39 11.78
CA GLU A 47 -9.28 -16.40 13.00
C GLU A 47 -9.35 -14.98 13.57
N ALA A 48 -10.53 -14.56 14.01
CA ALA A 48 -10.79 -13.25 14.59
C ALA A 48 -11.34 -13.39 16.00
N ASP A 49 -10.92 -12.52 16.93
CA ASP A 49 -11.44 -12.46 18.30
C ASP A 49 -12.93 -12.11 18.35
N LYS A 50 -13.43 -11.38 17.36
CA LYS A 50 -14.84 -10.97 17.23
C LYS A 50 -15.25 -10.91 15.76
N GLU A 51 -16.45 -11.38 15.43
CA GLU A 51 -16.94 -11.40 14.04
C GLU A 51 -17.13 -10.00 13.42
N LYS A 52 -17.81 -9.10 14.14
CA LYS A 52 -18.20 -7.79 13.57
C LYS A 52 -17.13 -6.70 13.68
N ASN A 53 -16.28 -6.74 14.70
CA ASN A 53 -15.27 -5.71 14.92
C ASN A 53 -14.01 -6.30 15.56
N PRO A 54 -13.26 -7.10 14.81
CA PRO A 54 -12.07 -7.76 15.32
C PRO A 54 -11.00 -6.75 15.77
N SER A 55 -10.36 -7.07 16.87
CA SER A 55 -9.19 -6.32 17.36
C SER A 55 -7.91 -7.10 17.16
N VAL A 56 -8.02 -8.41 17.14
CA VAL A 56 -6.91 -9.35 16.96
C VAL A 56 -7.28 -10.33 15.86
N LEU A 57 -6.37 -10.53 14.92
CA LEU A 57 -6.46 -11.52 13.86
C LEU A 57 -5.32 -12.51 14.03
N THR A 58 -5.63 -13.79 14.02
CA THR A 58 -4.64 -14.87 14.13
C THR A 58 -4.55 -15.60 12.80
N LEU A 59 -3.32 -15.77 12.29
CA LEU A 59 -3.03 -16.49 11.06
C LEU A 59 -2.05 -17.61 11.35
N ILE A 60 -2.31 -18.77 10.75
CA ILE A 60 -1.44 -19.94 10.84
C ILE A 60 -1.05 -20.35 9.42
N PRO A 61 0.25 -20.53 9.14
CA PRO A 61 0.69 -20.97 7.81
C PRO A 61 0.06 -22.32 7.44
N GLY A 62 -0.38 -22.43 6.17
CA GLY A 62 -0.91 -23.70 5.63
C GLY A 62 -2.38 -24.01 5.98
N ILE A 63 -3.02 -23.25 6.84
CA ILE A 63 -4.42 -23.43 7.23
C ILE A 63 -5.32 -22.62 6.27
N GLN A 64 -6.16 -23.30 5.52
CA GLN A 64 -7.07 -22.67 4.56
C GLN A 64 -8.53 -22.69 5.04
N THR A 65 -8.89 -23.61 5.88
CA THR A 65 -10.24 -23.78 6.40
C THR A 65 -10.26 -23.90 7.93
N GLU A 66 -11.42 -23.68 8.52
CA GLU A 66 -11.62 -23.89 9.94
C GLU A 66 -11.45 -25.38 10.35
N GLU A 67 -11.69 -26.30 9.43
CA GLU A 67 -11.48 -27.73 9.65
C GLU A 67 -10.00 -28.08 9.76
N ASP A 68 -9.14 -27.43 9.00
CA ASP A 68 -7.69 -27.61 9.05
C ASP A 68 -7.11 -27.19 10.41
N MET A 69 -7.76 -26.27 11.11
CA MET A 69 -7.38 -25.88 12.48
C MET A 69 -7.43 -27.04 13.47
N LYS A 70 -8.32 -28.00 13.23
CA LYS A 70 -8.48 -29.18 14.12
C LYS A 70 -7.35 -30.19 13.93
N THR A 71 -6.74 -30.22 12.74
CA THR A 71 -5.64 -31.13 12.41
C THR A 71 -4.26 -30.51 12.64
N LEU A 72 -4.20 -29.28 13.10
CA LEU A 72 -2.97 -28.52 13.34
C LEU A 72 -1.98 -29.24 14.29
N ALA A 73 -2.51 -29.98 15.26
CA ALA A 73 -1.71 -30.73 16.22
C ALA A 73 -0.92 -31.88 15.57
N GLU A 74 -1.43 -32.42 14.46
CA GLU A 74 -0.80 -33.53 13.72
C GLU A 74 0.28 -33.05 12.77
N ASN A 75 0.07 -31.88 12.13
CA ASN A 75 0.99 -31.29 11.18
C ASN A 75 1.25 -29.80 11.48
N PRO A 76 2.08 -29.49 12.48
CA PRO A 76 2.39 -28.10 12.78
C PRO A 76 3.22 -27.45 11.67
N PRO A 77 2.92 -26.19 11.27
CA PRO A 77 3.67 -25.49 10.23
C PRO A 77 5.15 -25.34 10.60
N SER A 78 6.01 -25.25 9.60
CA SER A 78 7.44 -25.03 9.83
C SER A 78 7.72 -23.58 10.25
N TYR A 79 8.84 -23.40 10.98
CA TYR A 79 9.27 -22.04 11.35
C TYR A 79 9.57 -21.17 10.12
N THR A 80 10.10 -21.77 9.07
CA THR A 80 10.39 -21.07 7.80
C THR A 80 9.12 -20.54 7.13
N GLU A 81 8.03 -21.31 7.13
CA GLU A 81 6.74 -20.89 6.60
C GLU A 81 6.14 -19.75 7.41
N LEU A 82 6.34 -19.75 8.72
CA LEU A 82 5.91 -18.68 9.61
C LEU A 82 6.62 -17.36 9.28
N LEU A 83 7.94 -17.38 9.09
CA LEU A 83 8.72 -16.20 8.71
C LEU A 83 8.35 -15.69 7.31
N GLN A 84 8.19 -16.59 6.35
CA GLN A 84 7.74 -16.21 5.01
C GLN A 84 6.34 -15.58 5.00
N LEU A 85 5.45 -16.04 5.87
CA LEU A 85 4.12 -15.46 6.03
C LEU A 85 4.21 -14.07 6.67
N GLU A 86 5.07 -13.90 7.69
CA GLU A 86 5.32 -12.60 8.30
C GLU A 86 5.79 -11.57 7.27
N ASP A 87 6.80 -11.92 6.46
CA ASP A 87 7.34 -11.05 5.41
C ASP A 87 6.27 -10.70 4.37
N LYS A 88 5.49 -11.68 3.91
CA LYS A 88 4.39 -11.45 2.97
C LYS A 88 3.35 -10.48 3.54
N ILE A 89 2.98 -10.62 4.82
CA ILE A 89 2.01 -9.73 5.47
C ILE A 89 2.59 -8.33 5.65
N ARG A 90 3.87 -8.22 5.99
CA ARG A 90 4.58 -6.95 6.18
C ARG A 90 4.61 -6.13 4.89
N ASP A 91 4.86 -6.78 3.77
CA ASP A 91 4.93 -6.16 2.45
C ASP A 91 3.56 -5.98 1.78
N MET A 92 2.52 -6.63 2.34
CA MET A 92 1.19 -6.57 1.76
C MET A 92 0.58 -5.17 1.86
N ARG A 93 0.15 -4.65 0.74
CA ARG A 93 -0.59 -3.40 0.66
C ARG A 93 -2.10 -3.66 0.66
N LEU A 94 -2.77 -3.23 1.70
CA LEU A 94 -4.22 -3.42 1.85
C LEU A 94 -5.04 -2.33 1.16
N LYS A 95 -4.52 -1.09 1.10
CA LYS A 95 -5.19 0.06 0.46
C LYS A 95 -4.14 1.08 -0.01
N GLY A 96 -4.47 1.82 -1.06
CA GLY A 96 -3.66 2.88 -1.64
C GLY A 96 -3.12 2.55 -3.03
N VAL A 97 -2.50 3.53 -3.67
CA VAL A 97 -1.88 3.38 -4.99
C VAL A 97 -0.50 2.74 -4.82
N PRO A 98 -0.16 1.71 -5.61
CA PRO A 98 1.20 1.16 -5.60
C PRO A 98 2.24 2.23 -5.91
N ASN A 99 3.41 2.15 -5.28
CA ASN A 99 4.54 3.07 -5.43
C ASN A 99 4.28 4.52 -4.96
N VAL A 100 3.12 4.81 -4.37
CA VAL A 100 2.84 6.08 -3.70
C VAL A 100 2.82 5.85 -2.20
N GLU A 101 3.74 6.49 -1.48
CA GLU A 101 3.86 6.35 -0.03
C GLU A 101 2.94 7.31 0.71
N ARG A 102 2.93 8.57 0.25
CA ARG A 102 2.24 9.65 0.91
C ARG A 102 1.74 10.68 -0.11
N ALA A 103 0.59 11.28 0.17
CA ALA A 103 0.06 12.44 -0.54
C ALA A 103 -0.15 13.59 0.44
N ASN A 104 0.33 14.77 0.08
CA ASN A 104 0.17 16.00 0.85
C ASN A 104 -0.66 16.99 0.03
N VAL A 105 -1.59 17.68 0.67
CA VAL A 105 -2.32 18.78 0.05
C VAL A 105 -1.46 20.04 0.15
N GLN A 106 -1.24 20.70 -0.97
CA GLN A 106 -0.51 21.95 -1.06
C GLN A 106 -1.36 23.02 -1.76
N LEU A 107 -1.12 24.29 -1.42
CA LEU A 107 -1.71 25.44 -2.08
C LEU A 107 -0.71 25.98 -3.11
N ASP A 108 -1.15 26.19 -4.33
CA ASP A 108 -0.38 26.91 -5.32
C ASP A 108 -0.57 28.43 -5.12
N ASP A 109 0.46 29.11 -4.68
CA ASP A 109 0.43 30.55 -4.41
C ASP A 109 0.16 31.40 -5.66
N LYS A 110 0.41 30.86 -6.86
CA LYS A 110 0.19 31.59 -8.13
C LYS A 110 -1.25 31.49 -8.60
N THR A 111 -1.86 30.34 -8.48
CA THR A 111 -3.24 30.10 -8.95
C THR A 111 -4.28 30.17 -7.82
N GLY A 112 -3.86 30.05 -6.57
CA GLY A 112 -4.76 29.94 -5.42
C GLY A 112 -5.51 28.62 -5.33
N GLU A 113 -5.13 27.64 -6.11
CA GLU A 113 -5.75 26.30 -6.15
C GLU A 113 -5.00 25.29 -5.30
N TYR A 114 -5.72 24.32 -4.78
CA TYR A 114 -5.10 23.20 -4.06
C TYR A 114 -4.71 22.09 -5.01
N TYR A 115 -3.51 21.53 -4.81
CA TYR A 115 -3.05 20.35 -5.52
C TYR A 115 -2.50 19.30 -4.58
N LEU A 116 -2.38 18.08 -5.07
CA LEU A 116 -1.80 16.96 -4.31
C LEU A 116 -0.36 16.72 -4.76
N SER A 117 0.58 16.89 -3.85
CA SER A 117 1.97 16.49 -4.03
C SER A 117 2.20 15.11 -3.42
N THR A 118 2.80 14.18 -4.16
CA THR A 118 2.99 12.82 -3.72
C THR A 118 4.48 12.49 -3.52
N ILE A 119 4.76 11.63 -2.55
CA ILE A 119 6.04 10.95 -2.44
C ILE A 119 5.88 9.59 -3.10
N GLY A 120 6.69 9.33 -4.12
CA GLY A 120 6.48 8.21 -5.04
C GLY A 120 5.52 8.55 -6.17
N SER A 121 5.52 7.75 -7.23
CA SER A 121 4.74 7.99 -8.44
C SER A 121 4.10 6.73 -8.99
N ASN A 122 2.93 6.89 -9.60
CA ASN A 122 2.27 5.89 -10.43
C ASN A 122 1.25 6.61 -11.33
N LEU A 123 1.76 7.22 -12.39
CA LEU A 123 1.00 8.10 -13.27
C LEU A 123 -0.22 7.40 -13.87
N SER A 124 -0.07 6.18 -14.36
CA SER A 124 -1.17 5.45 -15.01
C SER A 124 -2.34 5.19 -14.05
N ARG A 125 -2.06 4.74 -12.83
CA ARG A 125 -3.09 4.46 -11.83
C ARG A 125 -3.76 5.72 -11.29
N ILE A 126 -2.98 6.78 -11.09
CA ILE A 126 -3.52 8.06 -10.60
C ILE A 126 -4.40 8.70 -11.67
N SER A 127 -3.98 8.68 -12.93
CA SER A 127 -4.76 9.24 -14.04
C SER A 127 -6.12 8.56 -14.25
N ASP A 128 -6.26 7.30 -13.83
CA ASP A 128 -7.52 6.54 -13.94
C ASP A 128 -8.45 6.73 -12.74
N MET A 129 -8.01 7.49 -11.71
CA MET A 129 -8.83 7.73 -10.53
C MET A 129 -9.89 8.80 -10.79
N GLU A 130 -11.09 8.57 -10.29
CA GLU A 130 -12.18 9.54 -10.29
C GLU A 130 -11.80 10.79 -9.48
N GLY A 131 -12.09 11.97 -10.03
CA GLY A 131 -11.79 13.25 -9.39
C GLY A 131 -10.38 13.79 -9.64
N ILE A 132 -9.56 13.11 -10.44
CA ILE A 132 -8.23 13.58 -10.85
C ILE A 132 -8.29 14.18 -12.25
N ASP A 133 -7.78 15.40 -12.41
CA ASP A 133 -7.59 16.03 -13.71
C ASP A 133 -6.32 15.50 -14.39
N ARG A 134 -6.50 14.64 -15.39
CA ARG A 134 -5.41 14.01 -16.14
C ARG A 134 -4.53 15.03 -16.85
N SER A 135 -5.11 16.10 -17.37
CA SER A 135 -4.38 17.12 -18.12
C SER A 135 -3.43 17.94 -17.26
N ARG A 136 -3.72 18.00 -15.96
CA ARG A 136 -2.94 18.75 -14.96
C ARG A 136 -2.13 17.85 -14.03
N THR A 137 -2.17 16.53 -14.27
CA THR A 137 -1.38 15.56 -13.50
C THR A 137 -0.01 15.39 -14.13
N TYR A 138 1.03 15.62 -13.34
CA TYR A 138 2.42 15.58 -13.77
C TYR A 138 3.25 14.67 -12.84
N THR A 139 4.28 14.05 -13.39
CA THR A 139 5.31 13.32 -12.64
C THR A 139 6.69 13.69 -13.15
N ASN A 140 7.69 13.67 -12.28
CA ASN A 140 9.09 13.83 -12.66
C ASN A 140 9.76 12.49 -13.04
N ASN A 141 9.03 11.37 -12.97
CA ASN A 141 9.53 10.07 -13.39
C ASN A 141 9.43 9.92 -14.92
N ILE A 142 10.52 10.19 -15.60
CA ILE A 142 10.60 10.20 -17.09
C ILE A 142 10.24 8.83 -17.67
N ILE A 143 10.56 7.73 -16.98
CA ILE A 143 10.24 6.38 -17.45
C ILE A 143 8.72 6.16 -17.45
N GLU A 144 8.01 6.61 -16.44
CA GLU A 144 6.55 6.54 -16.41
C GLU A 144 5.91 7.41 -17.50
N ILE A 145 6.46 8.61 -17.73
CA ILE A 145 5.99 9.49 -18.82
C ILE A 145 6.18 8.79 -20.16
N TYR A 146 7.36 8.21 -20.40
CA TYR A 146 7.62 7.47 -21.64
C TYR A 146 6.65 6.31 -21.84
N GLN A 147 6.44 5.51 -20.83
CA GLN A 147 5.57 4.33 -20.90
C GLN A 147 4.09 4.67 -21.08
N TYR A 148 3.63 5.76 -20.50
CA TYR A 148 2.22 6.13 -20.47
C TYR A 148 1.83 7.13 -21.57
N LEU A 149 2.70 8.12 -21.86
CA LEU A 149 2.43 9.23 -22.80
C LEU A 149 3.30 9.19 -24.06
N GLY A 150 4.32 8.33 -24.09
CA GLY A 150 5.19 8.15 -25.26
C GLY A 150 6.44 9.03 -25.24
N ILE A 151 7.27 8.88 -26.32
CA ILE A 151 8.63 9.44 -26.40
C ILE A 151 8.65 10.97 -26.46
N GLU A 152 7.69 11.60 -27.13
CA GLU A 152 7.66 13.06 -27.25
C GLU A 152 7.34 13.73 -25.92
N ALA A 153 6.43 13.15 -25.14
CA ALA A 153 6.13 13.63 -23.80
C ALA A 153 7.34 13.47 -22.87
N ALA A 154 8.04 12.34 -22.94
CA ALA A 154 9.26 12.11 -22.17
C ALA A 154 10.37 13.11 -22.54
N ARG A 155 10.56 13.38 -23.83
CA ARG A 155 11.50 14.41 -24.31
C ARG A 155 11.16 15.78 -23.72
N GLN A 156 9.89 16.17 -23.79
CA GLN A 156 9.46 17.46 -23.24
C GLN A 156 9.65 17.53 -21.71
N ALA A 157 9.38 16.45 -21.02
CA ALA A 157 9.60 16.36 -19.56
C ALA A 157 11.09 16.54 -19.20
N ILE A 158 12.02 15.94 -19.94
CA ILE A 158 13.45 16.12 -19.74
C ILE A 158 13.82 17.60 -19.92
N VAL A 159 13.35 18.24 -20.98
CA VAL A 159 13.62 19.66 -21.24
C VAL A 159 13.09 20.54 -20.10
N ASN A 160 11.86 20.29 -19.66
CA ASN A 160 11.25 21.04 -18.57
C ASN A 160 12.02 20.89 -17.24
N GLU A 161 12.44 19.68 -16.89
CA GLU A 161 13.21 19.43 -15.67
C GLU A 161 14.61 20.08 -15.73
N LEU A 162 15.25 20.04 -16.88
CA LEU A 162 16.52 20.74 -17.09
C LEU A 162 16.36 22.26 -16.94
N GLN A 163 15.36 22.84 -17.59
CA GLN A 163 15.05 24.28 -17.47
C GLN A 163 14.75 24.66 -16.01
N ALA A 164 13.89 23.91 -15.32
CA ALA A 164 13.56 24.16 -13.93
C ALA A 164 14.81 24.11 -13.02
N THR A 165 15.73 23.19 -13.31
CA THR A 165 16.99 23.07 -12.56
C THR A 165 17.91 24.27 -12.80
N LEU A 166 18.04 24.72 -14.05
CA LEU A 166 18.87 25.87 -14.43
C LEU A 166 18.31 27.17 -13.87
N ASP A 167 16.98 27.37 -13.98
CA ASP A 167 16.27 28.52 -13.39
C ASP A 167 16.47 28.55 -11.86
N GLY A 168 16.36 27.39 -11.18
CA GLY A 168 16.62 27.25 -9.76
C GLY A 168 18.06 27.61 -9.36
N ALA A 169 19.02 27.34 -10.25
CA ALA A 169 20.44 27.70 -10.07
C ALA A 169 20.74 29.15 -10.54
N ARG A 170 19.74 29.89 -11.04
CA ARG A 170 19.89 31.22 -11.64
C ARG A 170 20.88 31.26 -12.80
N LEU A 171 20.94 30.20 -13.59
CA LEU A 171 21.73 30.11 -14.81
C LEU A 171 20.79 30.31 -16.00
N GLU A 172 21.10 31.28 -16.83
CA GLU A 172 20.41 31.49 -18.12
C GLU A 172 20.91 30.47 -19.16
N VAL A 173 20.00 29.96 -19.98
CA VAL A 173 20.27 29.05 -21.09
C VAL A 173 20.26 29.82 -22.41
#